data_20baca9db69c9d475cf04b48b73c7500
#
_entry.id   20baca9db69c9d475cf04b48b73c7500
#
_cell.length_a   1.000
_cell.length_b   1.000
_cell.length_c   1.000
_cell.angle_alpha   90.00
_cell.angle_beta   90.00
_cell.angle_gamma   90.00
#
_symmetry.space_group_name_H-M   'P 1'
#
loop_
_entity.id
_entity.type
_entity.pdbx_description
1 polymer ?
#
loop_
_entity_poly.entity_id
_entity_poly.type
_entity_poly.pdbx_seq_one_letter_code
_entity_poly.pdbx_strand_id
1 'polypeptide(L)'
;MASLLLVTEDNGFATAAEALSSADLTVTRAHAEEAVAVARHDLPDVLAIDTDSIVEAKPLIATLSLVTRSIVVAVARQAWPGSEATDLWRQAGADAVLPKPSGAASPSLAGADREAYAQWFADLVRTSGENAP
;
A
#
# COMPACT_ATOMS: atom_id res chain seq x y z
N MET A 1 -14.71 4.47 -9.53
CA MET A 1 -13.73 5.24 -8.74
C MET A 1 -13.14 4.35 -7.67
N ALA A 2 -11.83 4.29 -7.57
CA ALA A 2 -11.14 3.47 -6.57
C ALA A 2 -10.62 4.34 -5.43
N SER A 3 -10.62 3.82 -4.22
CA SER A 3 -10.04 4.49 -3.07
C SER A 3 -8.93 3.63 -2.47
N LEU A 4 -7.79 4.24 -2.21
CA LEU A 4 -6.62 3.61 -1.62
C LEU A 4 -6.27 4.30 -0.32
N LEU A 5 -6.17 3.53 0.74
CA LEU A 5 -5.57 4.01 1.99
C LEU A 5 -4.17 3.44 2.08
N LEU A 6 -3.18 4.31 2.07
CA LEU A 6 -1.77 3.92 2.22
C LEU A 6 -1.36 4.09 3.68
N VAL A 7 -0.95 3.00 4.30
CA VAL A 7 -0.46 3.01 5.68
C VAL A 7 1.07 2.98 5.64
N THR A 8 1.69 4.07 6.02
CA THR A 8 3.16 4.21 5.96
C THR A 8 3.63 5.26 6.96
N GLU A 9 4.83 5.04 7.49
CA GLU A 9 5.55 6.03 8.28
C GLU A 9 6.58 6.78 7.44
N ASP A 10 6.74 6.39 6.19
CA ASP A 10 7.67 7.01 5.24
C ASP A 10 6.99 8.19 4.55
N ASN A 11 7.34 9.41 4.96
CA ASN A 11 6.72 10.62 4.41
C ASN A 11 7.00 10.81 2.91
N GLY A 12 8.16 10.39 2.43
CA GLY A 12 8.49 10.47 1.00
C GLY A 12 7.59 9.58 0.16
N PHE A 13 7.38 8.36 0.63
CA PHE A 13 6.47 7.42 -0.04
C PHE A 13 5.03 7.94 0.01
N ALA A 14 4.59 8.43 1.16
CA ALA A 14 3.25 8.99 1.31
C ALA A 14 3.01 10.16 0.35
N THR A 15 3.95 11.08 0.24
CA THR A 15 3.84 12.23 -0.66
C THR A 15 3.76 11.79 -2.11
N ALA A 16 4.62 10.85 -2.52
CA ALA A 16 4.61 10.32 -3.87
C ALA A 16 3.28 9.63 -4.21
N ALA A 17 2.75 8.84 -3.27
CA ALA A 17 1.49 8.14 -3.47
C ALA A 17 0.30 9.10 -3.52
N GLU A 18 0.25 10.09 -2.64
CA GLU A 18 -0.84 11.07 -2.61
C GLU A 18 -0.89 11.90 -3.90
N ALA A 19 0.26 12.11 -4.54
CA ALA A 19 0.32 12.81 -5.82
C ALA A 19 -0.36 12.04 -6.95
N LEU A 20 -0.70 10.77 -6.76
CA LEU A 20 -1.39 9.94 -7.74
C LEU A 20 -2.91 10.14 -7.73
N SER A 21 -3.44 10.86 -6.76
CA SER A 21 -4.88 11.10 -6.67
C SER A 21 -5.38 11.76 -7.96
N SER A 22 -6.48 11.24 -8.46
CA SER A 22 -7.08 11.70 -9.72
C SER A 22 -8.60 11.58 -9.63
N ALA A 23 -9.30 11.85 -10.73
CA ALA A 23 -10.75 11.68 -10.78
C ALA A 23 -11.16 10.22 -10.55
N ASP A 24 -10.30 9.26 -10.91
CA ASP A 24 -10.59 7.82 -10.82
C ASP A 24 -9.99 7.15 -9.59
N LEU A 25 -9.06 7.79 -8.91
CA LEU A 25 -8.35 7.19 -7.78
C LEU A 25 -8.13 8.22 -6.68
N THR A 26 -8.68 7.95 -5.51
CA THR A 26 -8.42 8.77 -4.32
C THR A 26 -7.38 8.05 -3.46
N VAL A 27 -6.27 8.73 -3.17
CA VAL A 27 -5.21 8.21 -2.32
C VAL A 27 -5.17 9.02 -1.04
N THR A 28 -5.29 8.35 0.10
CA THR A 28 -5.15 8.97 1.41
C THR A 28 -4.07 8.23 2.20
N ARG A 29 -3.52 8.87 3.20
CA ARG A 29 -2.44 8.32 4.00
C ARG A 29 -2.87 8.22 5.46
N ALA A 30 -2.47 7.14 6.13
CA ALA A 30 -2.61 6.99 7.57
C ALA A 30 -1.30 6.49 8.18
N HIS A 31 -1.06 6.82 9.44
CA HIS A 31 -0.01 6.22 10.22
C HIS A 31 -0.48 4.87 10.77
N ALA A 32 0.48 4.00 11.14
CA ALA A 32 0.15 2.66 11.62
C ALA A 32 -0.80 2.68 12.81
N GLU A 33 -0.59 3.60 13.75
CA GLU A 33 -1.39 3.68 14.97
C GLU A 33 -2.84 4.07 14.75
N GLU A 34 -3.15 4.73 13.63
CA GLU A 34 -4.52 5.16 13.30
C GLU A 34 -5.16 4.32 12.20
N ALA A 35 -4.41 3.41 11.59
CA ALA A 35 -4.81 2.68 10.39
C ALA A 35 -6.13 1.93 10.55
N VAL A 36 -6.32 1.22 11.65
CA VAL A 36 -7.53 0.43 11.87
C VAL A 36 -8.77 1.34 11.96
N ALA A 37 -8.66 2.42 12.72
CA ALA A 37 -9.78 3.37 12.89
C ALA A 37 -10.12 4.05 11.56
N VAL A 38 -9.12 4.51 10.82
CA VAL A 38 -9.32 5.18 9.54
C VAL A 38 -9.90 4.21 8.52
N ALA A 39 -9.38 2.98 8.44
CA ALA A 39 -9.88 1.98 7.50
C ALA A 39 -11.34 1.62 7.76
N ARG A 40 -11.74 1.52 9.02
CA ARG A 40 -13.13 1.21 9.38
C ARG A 40 -14.08 2.37 9.10
N HIS A 41 -13.59 3.59 9.19
CA HIS A 41 -14.39 4.79 8.92
C HIS A 41 -14.51 5.05 7.42
N ASP A 42 -13.39 5.04 6.70
CA ASP A 42 -13.33 5.42 5.29
C ASP A 42 -13.74 4.31 4.32
N LEU A 43 -13.63 3.06 4.74
CA LEU A 43 -13.97 1.87 3.93
C LEU A 43 -13.30 1.91 2.55
N PRO A 44 -11.96 2.00 2.49
CA PRO A 44 -11.26 2.05 1.21
C PRO A 44 -11.41 0.74 0.43
N ASP A 45 -11.29 0.81 -0.88
CA ASP A 45 -11.29 -0.40 -1.72
C ASP A 45 -10.01 -1.21 -1.52
N VAL A 46 -8.88 -0.52 -1.37
CA VAL A 46 -7.57 -1.15 -1.21
C VAL A 46 -6.84 -0.52 -0.02
N LEU A 47 -6.25 -1.38 0.80
CA LEU A 47 -5.36 -0.99 1.89
C LEU A 47 -3.94 -1.41 1.51
N ALA A 48 -3.03 -0.46 1.35
CA ALA A 48 -1.62 -0.75 1.08
C ALA A 48 -0.82 -0.49 2.35
N ILE A 49 -0.09 -1.50 2.80
CA ILE A 49 0.67 -1.45 4.05
C ILE A 49 2.16 -1.46 3.70
N ASP A 50 2.86 -0.38 4.00
CA ASP A 50 4.30 -0.28 3.79
C ASP A 50 5.04 -1.01 4.92
N THR A 51 5.36 -2.26 4.68
CA THR A 51 5.96 -3.12 5.71
C THR A 51 7.37 -2.68 6.11
N ASP A 52 8.07 -1.97 5.23
CA ASP A 52 9.44 -1.52 5.53
C ASP A 52 9.49 -0.39 6.55
N SER A 53 8.44 0.44 6.62
CA SER A 53 8.42 1.58 7.53
C SER A 53 7.64 1.30 8.82
N ILE A 54 6.93 0.19 8.90
CA ILE A 54 6.06 -0.11 10.04
C ILE A 54 6.66 -1.26 10.85
N VAL A 55 6.99 -0.98 12.11
CA VAL A 55 7.65 -1.95 12.99
C VAL A 55 6.77 -3.17 13.25
N GLU A 56 5.47 -2.96 13.45
CA GLU A 56 4.52 -4.02 13.77
C GLU A 56 3.57 -4.29 12.59
N ALA A 57 4.13 -4.40 11.38
CA ALA A 57 3.34 -4.59 10.17
C ALA A 57 2.57 -5.91 10.16
N LYS A 58 3.17 -6.98 10.67
CA LYS A 58 2.53 -8.31 10.65
C LYS A 58 1.23 -8.36 11.44
N PRO A 59 1.18 -7.95 12.72
CA PRO A 59 -0.09 -7.92 13.45
C PRO A 59 -1.06 -6.89 12.87
N LEU A 60 -0.57 -5.79 12.32
CA LEU A 60 -1.43 -4.80 11.69
C LEU A 60 -2.14 -5.38 10.47
N ILE A 61 -1.43 -6.07 9.60
CA ILE A 61 -2.00 -6.74 8.42
C ILE A 61 -3.05 -7.78 8.86
N ALA A 62 -2.72 -8.59 9.85
CA ALA A 62 -3.65 -9.60 10.36
C ALA A 62 -4.94 -8.96 10.89
N THR A 63 -4.81 -7.87 11.64
CA THR A 63 -5.98 -7.16 12.17
C THR A 63 -6.82 -6.58 11.05
N LEU A 64 -6.20 -5.88 10.10
CA LEU A 64 -6.92 -5.25 8.99
C LEU A 64 -7.65 -6.28 8.12
N SER A 65 -7.04 -7.45 7.90
CA SER A 65 -7.67 -8.50 7.11
C SER A 65 -8.91 -9.09 7.79
N LEU A 66 -8.98 -9.01 9.11
CA LEU A 66 -10.12 -9.50 9.89
C LEU A 66 -11.24 -8.47 10.03
N VAL A 67 -10.88 -7.19 10.18
CA VAL A 67 -11.87 -6.16 10.53
C VAL A 67 -12.35 -5.34 9.34
N THR A 68 -11.76 -5.52 8.16
CA THR A 68 -12.18 -4.79 6.95
C THR A 68 -12.50 -5.75 5.81
N ARG A 69 -13.23 -5.23 4.82
CA ARG A 69 -13.51 -5.97 3.58
C ARG A 69 -12.61 -5.48 2.43
N SER A 70 -11.72 -4.56 2.72
CA SER A 70 -10.78 -4.03 1.74
C SER A 70 -9.80 -5.11 1.30
N ILE A 71 -9.27 -4.98 0.09
CA ILE A 71 -8.14 -5.79 -0.34
C ILE A 71 -6.92 -5.27 0.41
N VAL A 72 -6.24 -6.15 1.13
CA VAL A 72 -5.05 -5.79 1.90
C VAL A 72 -3.81 -6.15 1.08
N VAL A 73 -3.01 -5.14 0.73
CA VAL A 73 -1.79 -5.29 -0.05
C VAL A 73 -0.59 -4.95 0.83
N ALA A 74 0.34 -5.90 0.95
CA ALA A 74 1.62 -5.63 1.61
C ALA A 74 2.61 -5.09 0.58
N VAL A 75 3.25 -3.97 0.89
CA VAL A 75 4.28 -3.38 0.03
C VAL A 75 5.61 -3.55 0.73
N ALA A 76 6.55 -4.24 0.10
CA ALA A 76 7.85 -4.54 0.71
C ALA A 76 8.94 -4.54 -0.36
N ARG A 77 10.14 -4.05 0.01
CA ARG A 77 11.26 -3.92 -0.95
C ARG A 77 11.70 -5.22 -1.57
N GLN A 78 11.59 -6.33 -0.83
CA GLN A 78 12.05 -7.63 -1.28
C GLN A 78 10.90 -8.55 -1.69
N ALA A 79 9.76 -7.99 -2.05
CA ALA A 79 8.57 -8.76 -2.40
C ALA A 79 8.51 -9.04 -3.90
N TRP A 80 9.35 -9.95 -4.38
CA TRP A 80 9.24 -10.44 -5.75
C TRP A 80 8.61 -11.84 -5.74
N PRO A 81 8.05 -12.28 -6.87
CA PRO A 81 7.40 -13.60 -6.92
C PRO A 81 8.32 -14.72 -6.47
N GLY A 82 7.84 -15.55 -5.54
CA GLY A 82 8.61 -16.66 -4.99
C GLY A 82 9.56 -16.32 -3.85
N SER A 83 9.64 -15.05 -3.43
CA SER A 83 10.51 -14.68 -2.32
C SER A 83 9.90 -15.08 -0.98
N GLU A 84 10.78 -15.23 0.04
CA GLU A 84 10.32 -15.50 1.42
C GLU A 84 9.45 -14.37 1.95
N ALA A 85 9.75 -13.12 1.58
CA ALA A 85 8.98 -11.97 2.01
C ALA A 85 7.54 -12.05 1.49
N THR A 86 7.35 -12.47 0.25
CA THR A 86 6.03 -12.65 -0.33
C THR A 86 5.22 -13.67 0.46
N ASP A 87 5.81 -14.83 0.75
CA ASP A 87 5.13 -15.87 1.52
C ASP A 87 4.81 -15.41 2.94
N LEU A 88 5.74 -14.71 3.58
CA LEU A 88 5.58 -14.19 4.94
C LEU A 88 4.36 -13.27 5.05
N TRP A 89 4.25 -12.31 4.13
CA TRP A 89 3.16 -11.34 4.20
C TRP A 89 1.81 -11.94 3.81
N ARG A 90 1.79 -12.90 2.89
CA ARG A 90 0.56 -13.64 2.59
C ARG A 90 0.08 -14.45 3.78
N GLN A 91 0.99 -15.10 4.49
CA GLN A 91 0.66 -15.84 5.71
C GLN A 91 0.15 -14.92 6.81
N ALA A 92 0.61 -13.67 6.85
CA ALA A 92 0.14 -12.69 7.81
C ALA A 92 -1.29 -12.22 7.54
N GLY A 93 -1.80 -12.42 6.33
CA GLY A 93 -3.18 -12.07 5.96
C GLY A 93 -3.30 -11.16 4.76
N ALA A 94 -2.19 -10.79 4.10
CA ALA A 94 -2.26 -9.95 2.91
C ALA A 94 -2.86 -10.71 1.73
N ASP A 95 -3.76 -10.06 1.01
CA ASP A 95 -4.37 -10.64 -0.20
C ASP A 95 -3.39 -10.61 -1.38
N ALA A 96 -2.50 -9.63 -1.39
CA ALA A 96 -1.47 -9.50 -2.40
C ALA A 96 -0.22 -8.90 -1.77
N VAL A 97 0.93 -9.17 -2.36
CA VAL A 97 2.21 -8.61 -1.94
C VAL A 97 2.88 -7.99 -3.15
N LEU A 98 3.22 -6.71 -3.06
CA LEU A 98 3.80 -5.95 -4.16
C LEU A 98 5.16 -5.40 -3.76
N PRO A 99 6.11 -5.32 -4.69
CA PRO A 99 7.42 -4.73 -4.38
C PRO A 99 7.29 -3.23 -4.18
N LYS A 100 8.01 -2.71 -3.18
CA LYS A 100 8.14 -1.26 -3.01
C LYS A 100 9.17 -0.77 -4.03
N PRO A 101 8.81 0.19 -4.90
CA PRO A 101 9.75 0.67 -5.91
C PRO A 101 11.00 1.25 -5.29
N SER A 102 12.16 0.96 -5.87
CA SER A 102 13.42 1.52 -5.41
C SER A 102 13.38 3.04 -5.56
N GLY A 103 13.88 3.74 -4.58
CA GLY A 103 13.83 5.18 -4.56
C GLY A 103 12.55 5.78 -4.00
N ALA A 104 11.52 4.96 -3.70
CA ALA A 104 10.27 5.45 -3.14
C ALA A 104 10.47 6.16 -1.79
N ALA A 105 11.42 5.68 -1.01
CA ALA A 105 11.77 6.27 0.28
C ALA A 105 12.82 7.37 0.15
N SER A 106 13.30 7.66 -1.06
CA SER A 106 14.33 8.67 -1.27
C SER A 106 13.69 10.04 -1.43
N PRO A 107 14.13 11.05 -0.65
CA PRO A 107 13.63 12.40 -0.83
C PRO A 107 14.08 13.02 -2.15
N SER A 108 14.99 12.38 -2.89
CA SER A 108 15.53 12.87 -4.14
C SER A 108 14.93 12.22 -5.38
N LEU A 109 13.70 11.69 -5.30
CA LEU A 109 13.01 11.19 -6.49
C LEU A 109 12.91 12.31 -7.53
N ALA A 110 13.70 12.20 -8.59
CA ALA A 110 13.67 13.16 -9.68
C ALA A 110 12.38 12.98 -10.52
N GLY A 111 11.96 14.02 -11.23
CA GLY A 111 10.66 14.06 -11.88
C GLY A 111 10.29 12.84 -12.71
N ALA A 112 11.19 12.37 -13.59
CA ALA A 112 10.93 11.22 -14.46
C ALA A 112 10.73 9.93 -13.66
N ASP A 113 11.54 9.72 -12.64
CA ASP A 113 11.42 8.53 -11.79
C ASP A 113 10.13 8.57 -10.98
N ARG A 114 9.72 9.76 -10.58
CA ARG A 114 8.48 9.96 -9.86
C ARG A 114 7.27 9.59 -10.71
N GLU A 115 7.27 10.01 -11.97
CA GLU A 115 6.19 9.69 -12.89
C GLU A 115 6.10 8.19 -13.18
N ALA A 116 7.23 7.56 -13.43
CA ALA A 116 7.29 6.12 -13.68
C ALA A 116 6.79 5.34 -12.47
N TYR A 117 7.22 5.73 -11.28
CA TYR A 117 6.76 5.14 -10.03
C TYR A 117 5.26 5.33 -9.85
N ALA A 118 4.79 6.56 -10.09
CA ALA A 118 3.39 6.89 -9.97
C ALA A 118 2.51 6.02 -10.88
N GLN A 119 2.91 5.90 -12.14
CA GLN A 119 2.17 5.10 -13.11
C GLN A 119 2.13 3.62 -12.71
N TRP A 120 3.28 3.08 -12.33
CA TRP A 120 3.40 1.69 -11.90
C TRP A 120 2.48 1.41 -10.69
N PHE A 121 2.54 2.27 -9.68
CA PHE A 121 1.76 2.12 -8.46
C PHE A 121 0.26 2.23 -8.73
N ALA A 122 -0.13 3.22 -9.54
CA ALA A 122 -1.54 3.40 -9.91
C ALA A 122 -2.08 2.18 -10.66
N ASP A 123 -1.29 1.62 -11.59
CA ASP A 123 -1.69 0.45 -12.35
C ASP A 123 -1.86 -0.77 -11.44
N LEU A 124 -0.95 -0.97 -10.49
CA LEU A 124 -1.06 -2.08 -9.55
C LEU A 124 -2.28 -1.96 -8.65
N VAL A 125 -2.54 -0.77 -8.11
CA VAL A 125 -3.70 -0.53 -7.26
C VAL A 125 -4.99 -0.74 -8.05
N ARG A 126 -5.03 -0.23 -9.28
CA ARG A 126 -6.20 -0.38 -10.14
C ARG A 126 -6.46 -1.85 -10.46
N THR A 127 -5.40 -2.59 -10.80
CA THR A 127 -5.51 -4.02 -11.08
C THR A 127 -5.97 -4.80 -9.85
N SER A 128 -5.42 -4.49 -8.68
CA SER A 128 -5.83 -5.13 -7.43
C SER A 128 -7.30 -4.84 -7.11
N GLY A 129 -7.75 -3.61 -7.33
CA GLY A 129 -9.13 -3.23 -7.11
C GLY A 129 -10.10 -3.92 -8.07
N GLU A 130 -9.71 -4.07 -9.34
CA GLU A 130 -10.51 -4.75 -10.35
C GLU A 130 -10.67 -6.25 -10.06
N ASN A 131 -9.69 -6.86 -9.40
CA ASN A 131 -9.73 -8.27 -9.04
C ASN A 131 -10.40 -8.51 -7.69
N ALA A 132 -10.97 -7.49 -7.07
CA ALA A 132 -11.72 -7.63 -5.83
C ALA A 132 -12.98 -8.47 -6.07
N PRO A 133 -13.27 -9.46 -5.24
CA PRO A 133 -14.50 -10.23 -5.34
C PRO A 133 -15.75 -9.40 -5.08
#